data_617ca044ae0f2a5b068d4dfe96c98305
#
_entry.id   617ca044ae0f2a5b068d4dfe96c98305
#
_cell.length_a   1.000
_cell.length_b   1.000
_cell.length_c   1.000
_cell.angle_alpha   90.00
_cell.angle_beta   90.00
_cell.angle_gamma   90.00
#
_symmetry.space_group_name_H-M   'P 1'
#
loop_
_entity.id
_entity.type
_entity.pdbx_description
1 polymer ?
#
loop_
_entity_poly.entity_id
_entity_poly.type
_entity_poly.pdbx_seq_one_letter_code
_entity_poly.pdbx_strand_id
1 'polypeptide(L)'
;MSHYADDFEMTSPFIATLMQEATGTLKGKEKVRAYWAAALERLPDLTFLLIDILISVDSITIYYNAVLGRRAAEVFFFDGNRKVKESIAHYNLER
;
A
#
# COMPACT_ATOMS: atom_id res chain seq x y z
N MET A 1 -8.83 9.61 2.14
CA MET A 1 -9.23 8.67 1.05
C MET A 1 -9.81 9.32 -0.19
N SER A 2 -9.88 10.65 -0.25
CA SER A 2 -10.45 11.34 -1.42
C SER A 2 -9.60 11.22 -2.69
N HIS A 3 -8.31 10.89 -2.55
CA HIS A 3 -7.41 10.69 -3.69
C HIS A 3 -7.49 9.29 -4.28
N TYR A 4 -8.32 8.42 -3.71
CA TYR A 4 -8.45 7.03 -4.12
C TYR A 4 -9.80 6.80 -4.79
N ALA A 5 -9.80 5.99 -5.84
CA ALA A 5 -11.04 5.55 -6.48
C ALA A 5 -11.87 4.70 -5.52
N ASP A 6 -13.19 4.69 -5.68
CA ASP A 6 -14.07 3.92 -4.78
C ASP A 6 -13.79 2.42 -4.87
N ASP A 7 -13.41 1.94 -6.05
CA ASP A 7 -13.08 0.54 -6.30
C ASP A 7 -11.57 0.26 -6.21
N PHE A 8 -10.85 1.13 -5.49
CA PHE A 8 -9.41 1.01 -5.29
C PHE A 8 -9.01 -0.39 -4.81
N GLU A 9 -7.98 -0.94 -5.43
CA GLU A 9 -7.40 -2.22 -5.04
C GLU A 9 -6.01 -2.01 -4.45
N MET A 10 -5.73 -2.70 -3.35
CA MET A 10 -4.40 -2.68 -2.74
C MET A 10 -3.87 -4.09 -2.60
N THR A 11 -2.64 -4.29 -3.04
CA THR A 11 -1.92 -5.57 -2.91
C THR A 11 -0.70 -5.36 -2.02
N SER A 12 -0.54 -6.23 -1.03
CA SER A 12 0.61 -6.20 -0.13
C SER A 12 0.79 -7.58 0.50
N PRO A 13 2.07 -8.03 0.70
CA PRO A 13 2.31 -9.26 1.44
C PRO A 13 1.70 -9.27 2.84
N PHE A 14 1.62 -8.09 3.48
CA PHE A 14 1.06 -7.98 4.83
C PHE A 14 -0.45 -8.09 4.85
N ILE A 15 -1.13 -7.84 3.73
CA ILE A 15 -2.57 -8.11 3.61
C ILE A 15 -2.81 -9.62 3.71
N ALA A 16 -2.00 -10.41 3.02
CA ALA A 16 -2.13 -11.87 3.09
C ALA A 16 -1.99 -12.38 4.52
N THR A 17 -1.05 -11.82 5.28
CA THR A 17 -0.80 -12.24 6.66
C THR A 17 -1.82 -11.68 7.65
N LEU A 18 -2.06 -10.37 7.60
CA LEU A 18 -2.85 -9.67 8.61
C LEU A 18 -4.35 -9.87 8.44
N MET A 19 -4.81 -9.91 7.19
CA MET A 19 -6.23 -10.03 6.87
C MET A 19 -6.61 -11.46 6.46
N GLN A 20 -5.68 -12.39 6.50
CA GLN A 20 -5.89 -13.78 6.09
C GLN A 20 -6.47 -13.90 4.68
N GLU A 21 -6.05 -12.98 3.80
CA GLU A 21 -6.46 -12.97 2.40
C GLU A 21 -5.31 -13.54 1.56
N ALA A 22 -5.46 -14.79 1.10
CA ALA A 22 -4.39 -15.53 0.43
C ALA A 22 -3.85 -14.83 -0.83
N THR A 23 -4.69 -14.05 -1.52
CA THR A 23 -4.26 -13.31 -2.71
C THR A 23 -3.38 -12.11 -2.39
N GLY A 24 -3.41 -11.63 -1.14
CA GLY A 24 -2.72 -10.42 -0.76
C GLY A 24 -3.36 -9.15 -1.29
N THR A 25 -4.57 -9.23 -1.85
CA THR A 25 -5.26 -8.11 -2.49
C THR A 25 -6.60 -7.84 -1.82
N LEU A 26 -6.86 -6.57 -1.52
CA LEU A 26 -8.16 -6.10 -1.04
C LEU A 26 -8.76 -5.16 -2.08
N LYS A 27 -10.06 -5.30 -2.33
CA LYS A 27 -10.79 -4.47 -3.28
C LYS A 27 -11.79 -3.59 -2.55
N GLY A 28 -11.79 -2.31 -2.90
CA GLY A 28 -12.70 -1.32 -2.36
C GLY A 28 -12.12 -0.60 -1.15
N LYS A 29 -12.46 0.69 -1.03
CA LYS A 29 -11.93 1.56 0.02
C LYS A 29 -12.19 1.05 1.43
N GLU A 30 -13.36 0.47 1.67
CA GLU A 30 -13.74 0.05 3.02
C GLU A 30 -12.86 -1.07 3.53
N LYS A 31 -12.53 -2.04 2.68
CA LYS A 31 -11.64 -3.15 3.05
C LYS A 31 -10.23 -2.68 3.29
N VAL A 32 -9.74 -1.76 2.44
CA VAL A 32 -8.41 -1.19 2.59
C VAL A 32 -8.32 -0.36 3.87
N ARG A 33 -9.36 0.43 4.15
CA ARG A 33 -9.41 1.23 5.37
C ARG A 33 -9.38 0.34 6.61
N ALA A 34 -10.11 -0.78 6.60
CA ALA A 34 -10.09 -1.75 7.69
C ALA A 34 -8.69 -2.35 7.88
N TYR A 35 -7.98 -2.63 6.79
CA TYR A 35 -6.61 -3.12 6.84
C TYR A 35 -5.67 -2.09 7.48
N TRP A 36 -5.75 -0.83 7.06
CA TRP A 36 -4.92 0.22 7.64
C TRP A 36 -5.18 0.40 9.13
N ALA A 37 -6.45 0.34 9.55
CA ALA A 37 -6.81 0.43 10.96
C ALA A 37 -6.23 -0.74 11.76
N ALA A 38 -6.32 -1.96 11.23
CA ALA A 38 -5.76 -3.14 11.89
C ALA A 38 -4.24 -3.06 11.99
N ALA A 39 -3.57 -2.55 10.95
CA ALA A 39 -2.11 -2.39 10.95
C ALA A 39 -1.67 -1.37 12.01
N LEU A 40 -2.36 -0.25 12.12
CA LEU A 40 -2.05 0.78 13.13
C LEU A 40 -2.31 0.27 14.55
N GLU A 41 -3.32 -0.55 14.74
CA GLU A 41 -3.60 -1.14 16.05
C GLU A 41 -2.47 -2.07 16.51
N ARG A 42 -1.90 -2.85 15.59
CA ARG A 42 -0.80 -3.74 15.91
C ARG A 42 0.55 -3.04 16.02
N LEU A 43 0.72 -1.94 15.28
CA LEU A 43 1.98 -1.21 15.16
C LEU A 43 1.72 0.28 15.42
N PRO A 44 1.37 0.67 16.66
CA PRO A 44 0.98 2.05 16.94
C PRO A 44 2.10 3.07 16.70
N ASP A 45 3.36 2.63 16.73
CA ASP A 45 4.51 3.49 16.48
C ASP A 45 4.97 3.43 15.03
N LEU A 46 4.10 2.99 14.13
CA LEU A 46 4.41 2.87 12.72
C LEU A 46 4.80 4.21 12.12
N THR A 47 6.00 4.29 11.57
CA THR A 47 6.50 5.49 10.88
C THR A 47 7.08 5.09 9.55
N PHE A 48 6.98 6.01 8.58
CA PHE A 48 7.53 5.82 7.25
C PHE A 48 8.50 6.95 6.96
N LEU A 49 9.67 6.61 6.47
CA LEU A 49 10.69 7.59 6.14
C LEU A 49 10.91 7.56 4.63
N LEU A 50 10.45 8.60 3.94
CA LEU A 50 10.56 8.70 2.49
C LEU A 50 12.03 8.74 2.07
N ILE A 51 12.38 7.90 1.07
CA ILE A 51 13.71 7.90 0.47
C ILE A 51 13.64 8.62 -0.88
N ASP A 52 12.70 8.22 -1.75
CA ASP A 52 12.60 8.81 -3.09
C ASP A 52 11.22 8.58 -3.69
N ILE A 53 10.88 9.38 -4.69
CA ILE A 53 9.66 9.24 -5.47
C ILE A 53 10.06 9.17 -6.94
N LEU A 54 9.64 8.09 -7.62
CA LEU A 54 9.94 7.88 -9.03
C LEU A 54 8.63 8.00 -9.82
N ILE A 55 8.66 8.73 -10.91
CA ILE A 55 7.45 9.10 -11.67
C ILE A 55 7.45 8.43 -13.03
N SER A 56 6.31 7.87 -13.42
CA SER A 56 6.07 7.35 -14.76
C SER A 56 4.88 8.06 -15.39
N VAL A 57 4.30 7.50 -16.46
CA VAL A 57 3.22 8.14 -17.21
C VAL A 57 1.92 8.17 -16.39
N ASP A 58 1.45 7.01 -15.94
CA ASP A 58 0.20 6.85 -15.21
C ASP A 58 0.40 6.28 -13.82
N SER A 59 1.62 6.30 -13.31
CA SER A 59 1.94 5.73 -12.01
C SER A 59 3.09 6.46 -11.36
N ILE A 60 3.19 6.30 -10.05
CA ILE A 60 4.38 6.74 -9.28
C ILE A 60 4.82 5.58 -8.39
N THR A 61 6.10 5.56 -8.09
CA THR A 61 6.65 4.63 -7.10
C THR A 61 7.20 5.43 -5.94
N ILE A 62 6.72 5.12 -4.74
CA ILE A 62 7.25 5.71 -3.51
C ILE A 62 8.18 4.69 -2.87
N TYR A 63 9.44 5.09 -2.70
CA TYR A 63 10.46 4.27 -2.07
C TYR A 63 10.72 4.82 -0.68
N TYR A 64 10.62 3.96 0.34
CA TYR A 64 10.67 4.42 1.73
C TYR A 64 11.19 3.34 2.67
N ASN A 65 11.62 3.77 3.86
CA ASN A 65 11.87 2.87 4.97
C ASN A 65 10.55 2.62 5.68
N ALA A 66 10.21 1.36 5.80
CA ALA A 66 8.98 0.92 6.45
C ALA A 66 9.29 0.38 7.85
N VAL A 67 8.30 -0.25 8.46
CA VAL A 67 8.40 -0.83 9.79
C VAL A 67 9.51 -1.88 9.89
N LEU A 68 10.14 -1.97 11.04
CA LEU A 68 11.19 -2.96 11.35
C LEU A 68 12.43 -2.83 10.45
N GLY A 69 12.74 -1.62 10.00
CA GLY A 69 13.91 -1.38 9.17
C GLY A 69 13.79 -1.93 7.75
N ARG A 70 12.61 -2.36 7.34
CA ARG A 70 12.40 -2.86 5.99
C ARG A 70 12.34 -1.73 4.99
N ARG A 71 12.87 -1.98 3.80
CA ARG A 71 12.68 -1.08 2.67
C ARG A 71 11.43 -1.51 1.92
N ALA A 72 10.68 -0.52 1.45
CA ALA A 72 9.47 -0.75 0.69
C ALA A 72 9.46 0.11 -0.56
N ALA A 73 8.88 -0.42 -1.62
CA ALA A 73 8.55 0.33 -2.81
C ALA A 73 7.08 0.08 -3.08
N GLU A 74 6.30 1.14 -3.10
CA GLU A 74 4.87 1.03 -3.38
C GLU A 74 4.55 1.77 -4.67
N VAL A 75 3.94 1.05 -5.61
CA VAL A 75 3.57 1.59 -6.92
C VAL A 75 2.09 1.95 -6.87
N PHE A 76 1.78 3.19 -7.23
CA PHE A 76 0.43 3.72 -7.27
C PHE A 76 0.04 3.99 -8.72
N PHE A 77 -1.04 3.39 -9.16
CA PHE A 77 -1.58 3.57 -10.51
C PHE A 77 -2.78 4.50 -10.47
N PHE A 78 -2.84 5.44 -11.39
CA PHE A 78 -3.90 6.44 -11.45
C PHE A 78 -4.90 6.11 -12.55
N ASP A 79 -6.18 6.42 -12.30
CA ASP A 79 -7.23 6.33 -13.31
C ASP A 79 -7.30 7.63 -14.12
N GLY A 80 -8.27 7.72 -15.05
CA GLY A 80 -8.45 8.90 -15.89
C GLY A 80 -8.87 10.15 -15.13
N ASN A 81 -9.32 10.02 -13.89
CA ASN A 81 -9.70 11.13 -13.02
C ASN A 81 -8.60 11.50 -12.03
N ARG A 82 -7.38 11.00 -12.24
CA ARG A 82 -6.21 11.22 -11.38
C ARG A 82 -6.39 10.72 -9.95
N LYS A 83 -7.24 9.70 -9.78
CA LYS A 83 -7.38 9.00 -8.50
C LYS A 83 -6.60 7.70 -8.55
N VAL A 84 -6.09 7.28 -7.39
CA VAL A 84 -5.40 5.99 -7.30
C VAL A 84 -6.42 4.88 -7.45
N LYS A 85 -6.25 4.06 -8.47
CA LYS A 85 -7.12 2.90 -8.72
C LYS A 85 -6.52 1.60 -8.20
N GLU A 86 -5.21 1.55 -8.03
CA GLU A 86 -4.50 0.36 -7.58
C GLU A 86 -3.19 0.77 -6.94
N SER A 87 -2.80 0.08 -5.88
CA SER A 87 -1.44 0.17 -5.35
C SER A 87 -0.90 -1.23 -5.08
N ILE A 88 0.41 -1.39 -5.28
CA ILE A 88 1.10 -2.65 -5.04
C ILE A 88 2.32 -2.33 -4.18
N ALA A 89 2.35 -2.87 -2.98
CA ALA A 89 3.44 -2.67 -2.04
C ALA A 89 4.44 -3.82 -2.14
N HIS A 90 5.71 -3.47 -2.19
CA HIS A 90 6.82 -4.41 -2.26
C HIS A 90 7.74 -4.17 -1.07
N TYR A 91 8.25 -5.24 -0.49
CA TYR A 91 9.15 -5.18 0.66
C TYR A 91 10.38 -6.07 0.43
N ASN A 92 11.49 -5.72 1.06
CA ASN A 92 12.68 -6.57 1.02
C ASN A 92 12.54 -7.74 1.99
N LEU A 93 11.66 -8.66 1.66
CA LEU A 93 11.42 -9.86 2.48
C LEU A 93 12.47 -10.93 2.18
N GLU A 94 12.74 -11.78 3.16
CA GLU A 94 13.55 -12.98 2.93
C GLU A 94 12.81 -13.92 1.98
N ARG A 95 13.57 -14.55 1.12
CA ARG A 95 13.03 -15.47 0.10
C ARG A 95 13.40 -16.90 0.41
#